data_84e6c415661fc2a09e6ac5d6a922d0a3
#
_entry.id   84e6c415661fc2a09e6ac5d6a922d0a3
#
_cell.length_a   1.000
_cell.length_b   1.000
_cell.length_c   1.000
_cell.angle_alpha   90.00
_cell.angle_beta   90.00
_cell.angle_gamma   90.00
#
_symmetry.space_group_name_H-M   'P 1'
#
loop_
_entity.id
_entity.type
_entity.pdbx_description
1 polymer ?
#
loop_
_entity_poly.entity_id
_entity_poly.type
_entity_poly.pdbx_seq_one_letter_code
_entity_poly.pdbx_strand_id
1 'polypeptide(L)'
;MGKYLVLWRRVWEPFPTDPEELSKITKNIVTQLDNWIKAGKIKEHGHFLDGASGYTIWDIEASELLKNYTSLYPYYEYEVHEFIPYEKSREIVTTTLIPEQKK
;
A
#
# COMPACT_ATOMS: atom_id res chain seq x y z
N MET A 1 -2.44 14.63 5.48
CA MET A 1 -2.10 13.43 4.71
C MET A 1 -2.39 12.20 5.54
N GLY A 2 -2.91 11.18 4.90
CA GLY A 2 -3.24 9.94 5.60
C GLY A 2 -2.14 8.91 5.48
N LYS A 3 -2.15 7.96 6.41
CA LYS A 3 -1.26 6.80 6.37
C LYS A 3 -2.09 5.56 6.17
N TYR A 4 -1.70 4.75 5.18
CA TYR A 4 -2.49 3.61 4.76
C TYR A 4 -1.60 2.37 4.66
N LEU A 5 -2.07 1.28 5.26
CA LEU A 5 -1.53 -0.05 5.01
C LEU A 5 -2.43 -0.69 3.97
N VAL A 6 -1.84 -1.10 2.87
CA VAL A 6 -2.57 -1.77 1.80
C VAL A 6 -2.04 -3.17 1.64
N LEU A 7 -2.93 -4.14 1.73
CA LEU A 7 -2.63 -5.52 1.39
C LEU A 7 -3.08 -5.71 -0.05
N TRP A 8 -2.18 -6.18 -0.90
CA TRP A 8 -2.47 -6.36 -2.31
C TRP A 8 -2.23 -7.80 -2.74
N ARG A 9 -2.98 -8.21 -3.77
CA ARG A 9 -2.85 -9.52 -4.38
C ARG A 9 -2.92 -9.38 -5.88
N ARG A 10 -2.02 -10.08 -6.57
CA ARG A 10 -2.02 -10.11 -8.03
C ARG A 10 -3.22 -10.91 -8.54
N VAL A 11 -3.89 -10.38 -9.56
CA VAL A 11 -4.95 -11.07 -10.28
C VAL A 11 -4.35 -11.52 -11.61
N TRP A 12 -4.21 -12.83 -11.79
CA TRP A 12 -3.49 -13.36 -12.96
C TRP A 12 -4.27 -13.28 -14.25
N GLU A 13 -5.59 -13.34 -14.19
CA GLU A 13 -6.45 -13.42 -15.38
C GLU A 13 -6.22 -12.29 -16.38
N PRO A 14 -6.08 -11.00 -15.98
CA PRO A 14 -5.82 -9.93 -16.93
C PRO A 14 -4.40 -9.90 -17.49
N PHE A 15 -3.47 -10.63 -16.88
CA PHE A 15 -2.09 -10.65 -17.38
C PHE A 15 -1.99 -11.49 -18.64
N PRO A 16 -1.25 -11.01 -19.64
CA PRO A 16 -1.02 -11.80 -20.86
C PRO A 16 -0.15 -13.01 -20.54
N THR A 17 -0.34 -14.09 -21.32
CA THR A 17 0.50 -15.29 -21.22
C THR A 17 1.77 -15.16 -22.06
N ASP A 18 1.79 -14.24 -23.03
CA ASP A 18 2.98 -13.99 -23.82
C ASP A 18 4.09 -13.38 -22.97
N PRO A 19 5.28 -14.01 -22.89
CA PRO A 19 6.35 -13.51 -22.01
C PRO A 19 6.80 -12.08 -22.31
N GLU A 20 6.79 -11.67 -23.57
CA GLU A 20 7.23 -10.33 -23.95
C GLU A 20 6.24 -9.27 -23.48
N GLU A 21 4.94 -9.49 -23.67
CA GLU A 21 3.92 -8.58 -23.20
C GLU A 21 3.83 -8.52 -21.69
N LEU A 22 3.95 -9.67 -21.05
CA LEU A 22 3.99 -9.75 -19.58
C LEU A 22 5.17 -8.95 -19.04
N SER A 23 6.32 -9.05 -19.67
CA SER A 23 7.51 -8.29 -19.28
C SER A 23 7.27 -6.78 -19.34
N LYS A 24 6.62 -6.31 -20.40
CA LYS A 24 6.32 -4.88 -20.55
C LYS A 24 5.40 -4.35 -19.46
N ILE A 25 4.35 -5.09 -19.14
CA ILE A 25 3.42 -4.70 -18.08
C ILE A 25 4.13 -4.70 -16.74
N THR A 26 4.92 -5.73 -16.45
CA THR A 26 5.67 -5.83 -15.21
C THR A 26 6.65 -4.67 -15.05
N LYS A 27 7.36 -4.30 -16.11
CA LYS A 27 8.30 -3.18 -16.08
C LYS A 27 7.58 -1.86 -15.80
N ASN A 28 6.41 -1.65 -16.39
CA ASN A 28 5.60 -0.45 -16.11
C ASN A 28 5.21 -0.36 -14.65
N ILE A 29 4.75 -1.46 -14.07
CA ILE A 29 4.34 -1.51 -12.66
C ILE A 29 5.54 -1.21 -11.76
N VAL A 30 6.68 -1.84 -12.02
CA VAL A 30 7.91 -1.63 -11.24
C VAL A 30 8.35 -0.17 -11.34
N THR A 31 8.30 0.41 -12.53
CA THR A 31 8.67 1.81 -12.73
C THR A 31 7.78 2.75 -11.92
N GLN A 32 6.47 2.52 -11.90
CA GLN A 32 5.56 3.32 -11.10
C GLN A 32 5.86 3.20 -9.61
N LEU A 33 6.09 1.97 -9.13
CA LEU A 33 6.44 1.74 -7.72
C LEU A 33 7.73 2.45 -7.34
N ASP A 34 8.75 2.33 -8.18
CA ASP A 34 10.02 3.00 -7.93
C ASP A 34 9.87 4.52 -7.84
N ASN A 35 9.04 5.10 -8.72
CA ASN A 35 8.80 6.54 -8.72
C ASN A 35 8.08 6.97 -7.43
N TRP A 36 7.08 6.22 -6.98
CA TRP A 36 6.36 6.53 -5.74
C TRP A 36 7.27 6.39 -4.51
N ILE A 37 8.15 5.40 -4.51
CA ILE A 37 9.12 5.23 -3.43
C ILE A 37 10.09 6.42 -3.40
N LYS A 38 10.62 6.81 -4.55
CA LYS A 38 11.54 7.96 -4.64
C LYS A 38 10.88 9.26 -4.21
N ALA A 39 9.61 9.41 -4.53
CA ALA A 39 8.86 10.62 -4.15
C ALA A 39 8.49 10.64 -2.66
N GLY A 40 8.81 9.60 -1.91
CA GLY A 40 8.47 9.52 -0.48
C GLY A 40 7.01 9.20 -0.21
N LYS A 41 6.26 8.80 -1.22
CA LYS A 41 4.84 8.47 -1.09
C LYS A 41 4.64 7.07 -0.54
N ILE A 42 5.50 6.12 -0.92
CA ILE A 42 5.55 4.78 -0.35
C ILE A 42 6.67 4.75 0.67
N LYS A 43 6.33 4.38 1.91
CA LYS A 43 7.29 4.28 3.01
C LYS A 43 7.88 2.88 3.14
N GLU A 44 7.11 1.87 2.77
CA GLU A 44 7.56 0.49 2.79
C GLU A 44 6.72 -0.31 1.82
N HIS A 45 7.33 -1.28 1.17
CA HIS A 45 6.68 -2.15 0.19
C HIS A 45 7.35 -3.51 0.24
N GLY A 46 6.58 -4.56 0.31
CA GLY A 46 7.13 -5.89 0.41
C GLY A 46 6.24 -6.95 -0.21
N HIS A 47 6.84 -8.09 -0.48
CA HIS A 47 6.14 -9.27 -1.00
C HIS A 47 6.02 -10.32 0.09
N PHE A 48 4.87 -10.99 0.13
CA PHE A 48 4.74 -12.18 0.95
C PHE A 48 5.40 -13.36 0.22
N LEU A 49 5.66 -14.44 0.96
CA LEU A 49 6.42 -15.56 0.40
C LEU A 49 5.71 -16.31 -0.71
N ASP A 50 4.40 -16.11 -0.88
CA ASP A 50 3.68 -16.70 -2.01
C ASP A 50 4.05 -16.06 -3.36
N GLY A 51 4.73 -14.91 -3.33
CA GLY A 51 5.17 -14.20 -4.52
C GLY A 51 4.07 -13.47 -5.29
N ALA A 52 2.81 -13.64 -4.90
CA ALA A 52 1.66 -13.09 -5.61
C ALA A 52 0.91 -12.04 -4.80
N SER A 53 1.32 -11.79 -3.58
CA SER A 53 0.69 -10.81 -2.71
C SER A 53 1.74 -10.11 -1.86
N GLY A 54 1.34 -9.04 -1.19
CA GLY A 54 2.24 -8.29 -0.35
C GLY A 54 1.55 -7.13 0.34
N TYR A 55 2.35 -6.19 0.79
CA TYR A 55 1.84 -5.02 1.49
C TYR A 55 2.56 -3.76 1.02
N THR A 56 1.90 -2.62 1.19
CA THR A 56 2.49 -1.32 0.91
C THR A 56 2.02 -0.34 1.98
N ILE A 57 2.94 0.45 2.52
CA ILE A 57 2.61 1.52 3.45
C ILE A 57 2.76 2.84 2.71
N TRP A 58 1.65 3.59 2.64
CA TRP A 58 1.56 4.87 1.94
C TRP A 58 1.42 6.03 2.92
N ASP A 59 1.96 7.18 2.53
CA ASP A 59 1.78 8.44 3.24
C ASP A 59 1.37 9.50 2.21
N ILE A 60 0.08 9.51 1.87
CA ILE A 60 -0.48 10.40 0.83
C ILE A 60 -1.93 10.73 1.16
N GLU A 61 -2.51 11.65 0.39
CA GLU A 61 -3.94 11.95 0.46
C GLU A 61 -4.76 10.77 -0.09
N ALA A 62 -5.96 10.58 0.47
CA ALA A 62 -6.84 9.48 0.06
C ALA A 62 -7.18 9.52 -1.43
N SER A 63 -7.38 10.73 -1.97
CA SER A 63 -7.69 10.89 -3.38
C SER A 63 -6.54 10.46 -4.28
N GLU A 64 -5.31 10.72 -3.87
CA GLU A 64 -4.14 10.29 -4.63
C GLU A 64 -3.97 8.77 -4.55
N LEU A 65 -4.26 8.17 -3.39
CA LEU A 65 -4.22 6.72 -3.23
C LEU A 65 -5.18 6.04 -4.20
N LEU A 66 -6.42 6.54 -4.28
CA LEU A 66 -7.42 6.01 -5.20
C LEU A 66 -6.94 6.15 -6.66
N LYS A 67 -6.39 7.30 -7.02
CA LYS A 67 -5.85 7.53 -8.35
C LYS A 67 -4.76 6.53 -8.70
N ASN A 68 -3.84 6.29 -7.77
CA ASN A 68 -2.71 5.38 -8.00
C ASN A 68 -3.19 3.94 -8.20
N TYR A 69 -4.16 3.48 -7.41
CA TYR A 69 -4.69 2.13 -7.57
C TYR A 69 -5.54 1.99 -8.82
N THR A 70 -6.27 3.03 -9.20
CA THR A 70 -7.01 3.02 -10.46
C THR A 70 -6.06 2.84 -11.63
N SER A 71 -4.87 3.42 -11.56
CA SER A 71 -3.86 3.28 -12.63
C SER A 71 -3.30 1.86 -12.75
N LEU A 72 -3.42 1.05 -11.69
CA LEU A 72 -2.96 -0.34 -11.69
C LEU A 72 -4.08 -1.35 -11.95
N TYR A 73 -5.32 -0.88 -12.07
CA TYR A 73 -6.44 -1.74 -12.44
C TYR A 73 -6.23 -2.29 -13.85
N PRO A 74 -6.53 -3.58 -14.14
CA PRO A 74 -7.20 -4.58 -13.29
C PRO A 74 -6.24 -5.61 -12.67
N TYR A 75 -4.97 -5.32 -12.53
CA TYR A 75 -3.94 -6.31 -12.23
C TYR A 75 -3.86 -6.74 -10.77
N TYR A 76 -4.47 -5.96 -9.87
CA TYR A 76 -4.36 -6.23 -8.43
C TYR A 76 -5.70 -6.05 -7.73
N GLU A 77 -5.88 -6.82 -6.65
CA GLU A 77 -6.93 -6.62 -5.67
C GLU A 77 -6.31 -5.97 -4.44
N TYR A 78 -7.07 -5.12 -3.75
CA TYR A 78 -6.55 -4.34 -2.63
C TYR A 78 -7.46 -4.41 -1.42
N GLU A 79 -6.83 -4.47 -0.25
CA GLU A 79 -7.50 -4.26 1.03
C GLU A 79 -6.79 -3.08 1.68
N VAL A 80 -7.52 -1.99 1.91
CA VAL A 80 -6.96 -0.72 2.37
C VAL A 80 -7.35 -0.46 3.81
N HIS A 81 -6.35 -0.18 4.66
CA HIS A 81 -6.55 0.16 6.05
C HIS A 81 -5.85 1.47 6.37
N GLU A 82 -6.63 2.50 6.70
CA GLU A 82 -6.02 3.70 7.26
C GLU A 82 -5.59 3.40 8.68
N PHE A 83 -4.40 3.85 9.06
CA PHE A 83 -3.89 3.58 10.40
C PHE A 83 -3.29 4.82 11.04
N ILE A 84 -3.18 4.78 12.36
CA ILE A 84 -2.58 5.82 13.17
C ILE A 84 -1.23 5.29 13.65
N PRO A 85 -0.11 6.03 13.45
CA PRO A 85 1.21 5.59 13.92
C PRO A 85 1.22 5.33 15.42
N TYR A 86 2.08 4.41 15.84
CA TYR A 86 2.12 3.94 17.23
C TYR A 86 2.26 5.08 18.24
N GLU A 87 3.11 6.06 17.97
CA GLU A 87 3.30 7.18 18.89
C GLU A 87 1.99 7.87 19.26
N LYS A 88 1.13 8.05 18.25
CA LYS A 88 -0.18 8.68 18.45
C LYS A 88 -1.19 7.73 19.07
N SER A 89 -1.25 6.49 18.58
CA SER A 89 -2.19 5.51 19.13
C SER A 89 -1.86 5.16 20.56
N ARG A 90 -0.57 5.12 20.93
CA ARG A 90 -0.12 4.87 22.29
C ARG A 90 -0.68 5.95 23.23
N GLU A 91 -0.58 7.20 22.84
CA GLU A 91 -1.10 8.32 23.62
C GLU A 91 -2.60 8.20 23.82
N ILE A 92 -3.34 7.93 22.76
CA ILE A 92 -4.80 7.79 22.81
C ILE A 92 -5.20 6.63 23.71
N VAL A 93 -4.56 5.47 23.57
CA VAL A 93 -4.87 4.28 24.35
C VAL A 93 -4.56 4.50 25.83
N THR A 94 -3.41 5.09 26.14
CA THR A 94 -3.03 5.31 27.54
C THR A 94 -3.95 6.32 28.22
N THR A 95 -4.35 7.38 27.54
CA THR A 95 -5.25 8.38 28.14
C THR A 95 -6.69 7.89 28.23
N THR A 96 -7.10 6.95 27.40
CA THR A 96 -8.47 6.45 27.37
C THR A 96 -8.67 5.23 28.26
N LEU A 97 -7.72 4.28 28.23
CA LEU A 97 -7.86 3.00 28.92
C LEU A 97 -7.15 2.96 30.27
N ILE A 98 -6.28 3.94 30.57
CA ILE A 98 -5.59 4.04 31.84
C ILE A 98 -5.90 5.41 32.43
N PRO A 99 -7.06 5.58 33.09
CA PRO A 99 -7.54 6.88 33.53
C PRO A 99 -6.60 7.63 34.49
N GLU A 100 -5.87 6.92 35.33
CA GLU A 100 -4.95 7.54 36.30
C GLU A 100 -3.78 8.28 35.62
N GLN A 101 -3.53 8.03 34.34
CA GLN A 101 -2.49 8.73 33.60
C GLN A 101 -2.96 10.00 32.93
N LYS A 102 -4.23 10.32 33.02
CA LYS A 102 -4.80 11.53 32.43
C LYS A 102 -4.45 12.81 33.18
N LYS A 103 -3.93 12.69 34.36
CA LYS A 103 -3.65 13.85 35.22
C LYS A 103 -2.42 14.61 34.81
#